data_e27c7b7d60bab86bcde432d90f83e97c
#
_entry.id   e27c7b7d60bab86bcde432d90f83e97c
#
_cell.length_a   1.000
_cell.length_b   1.000
_cell.length_c   1.000
_cell.angle_alpha   90.00
_cell.angle_beta   90.00
_cell.angle_gamma   90.00
#
_symmetry.space_group_name_H-M   'P 1'
#
loop_
_entity.id
_entity.type
_entity.pdbx_description
1 polymer ?
#
loop_
_entity_poly.entity_id
_entity_poly.type
_entity_poly.pdbx_seq_one_letter_code
_entity_poly.pdbx_strand_id
1 'polypeptide(L)'
;MAGRLRWRTRESSIRHLDALKATVIPGFENIWSPFFSPDGASLGFTTGFPGDLVVLGLSGGAPLTVVHDSAMAWGGTWSDDGWLYFTNEGGAALMRVRPSGGASKVVARVDTTKDELFIRWPEALPGGRGILVSLWRKRGTPDIAFVDVDRGELHVLRRGIRAFYAPTGHLIVVQGDGSVVALPFDAKRGRPTGDPVEVLDHVRTEAGGTVQFALSTNGTMAYSQYRATPRVVRVTRAGRATVVDPNWTSSVGGVALSPDGKRLAVDQIVDDRAEIWVKTLDAGPITRIVSGGSQTYRPFWSPDGRWIGFLSDMNGASAAYRAASDGSGTIELLASSPKSVDEGAWSRDSQWLLLRLGSGGGRDVYAMHIGVDSVPKPILATPFDEYAPALSPDGRWLAYGSNANGKDEVYVRSFPDGDRGLWQISIGGGAEPAWSHSGHELFYREPDGMLVSAVIRADPEFHVVSRQSLFSARGYRTDGRNRAYAAALDDQSFLFVDQQEPPSSKLTIVLNWFVELRRLMKGQR
;
A
#
# COMPACT_ATOMS: atom_id res chain seq x y z
N MET A 1 -16.68 -31.69 10.10
CA MET A 1 -16.49 -31.47 8.65
C MET A 1 -15.84 -30.10 8.48
N ALA A 2 -14.56 -30.08 8.11
CA ALA A 2 -13.79 -28.84 7.99
C ALA A 2 -14.12 -28.18 6.64
N GLY A 3 -14.89 -27.09 6.68
CA GLY A 3 -15.13 -26.24 5.52
C GLY A 3 -13.88 -25.42 5.22
N ARG A 4 -13.12 -25.79 4.21
CA ARG A 4 -12.05 -24.95 3.65
C ARG A 4 -12.71 -23.70 3.07
N LEU A 5 -12.47 -22.52 3.66
CA LEU A 5 -12.67 -21.22 3.03
C LEU A 5 -11.77 -21.16 1.79
N ARG A 6 -12.36 -21.33 0.60
CA ARG A 6 -11.69 -21.05 -0.67
C ARG A 6 -11.64 -19.52 -0.83
N TRP A 7 -10.47 -18.93 -0.62
CA TRP A 7 -10.12 -17.70 -1.33
C TRP A 7 -10.35 -17.99 -2.82
N ARG A 8 -11.02 -17.08 -3.54
CA ARG A 8 -11.02 -17.20 -5.01
C ARG A 8 -9.56 -17.11 -5.43
N THR A 9 -8.99 -18.25 -5.75
CA THR A 9 -7.69 -18.38 -6.39
C THR A 9 -7.74 -17.52 -7.64
N ARG A 10 -6.86 -16.51 -7.74
CA ARG A 10 -6.67 -15.77 -8.98
C ARG A 10 -5.90 -16.71 -9.90
N GLU A 11 -6.64 -17.46 -10.73
CA GLU A 11 -6.03 -18.29 -11.76
C GLU A 11 -5.24 -17.40 -12.70
N SER A 12 -3.94 -17.64 -12.80
CA SER A 12 -3.08 -16.98 -13.76
C SER A 12 -3.29 -17.60 -15.14
N SER A 13 -3.43 -16.77 -16.16
CA SER A 13 -3.69 -17.23 -17.52
C SER A 13 -2.89 -16.46 -18.55
N ILE A 14 -2.57 -17.10 -19.66
CA ILE A 14 -1.93 -16.49 -20.83
C ILE A 14 -2.95 -16.45 -21.97
N ARG A 15 -3.00 -15.32 -22.67
CA ARG A 15 -3.80 -15.18 -23.89
C ARG A 15 -2.95 -14.65 -25.03
N HIS A 16 -2.94 -15.37 -26.14
CA HIS A 16 -2.44 -14.84 -27.39
C HIS A 16 -3.35 -13.70 -27.88
N LEU A 17 -2.76 -12.66 -28.48
CA LEU A 17 -3.53 -11.47 -28.89
C LEU A 17 -4.55 -11.76 -29.99
N ASP A 18 -4.31 -12.77 -30.79
CA ASP A 18 -5.18 -13.29 -31.86
C ASP A 18 -6.19 -14.35 -31.35
N ALA A 19 -6.10 -14.77 -30.09
CA ALA A 19 -7.00 -15.75 -29.49
C ALA A 19 -8.12 -15.08 -28.68
N LEU A 20 -9.34 -15.61 -28.78
CA LEU A 20 -10.47 -15.14 -27.97
C LEU A 20 -10.45 -15.64 -26.54
N LYS A 21 -9.81 -16.77 -26.28
CA LYS A 21 -9.76 -17.41 -24.96
C LYS A 21 -8.36 -17.38 -24.37
N ALA A 22 -8.30 -17.19 -23.08
CA ALA A 22 -7.06 -17.35 -22.31
C ALA A 22 -6.87 -18.83 -21.93
N THR A 23 -5.61 -19.26 -21.83
CA THR A 23 -5.22 -20.58 -21.34
C THR A 23 -4.73 -20.42 -19.90
N VAL A 24 -5.33 -21.17 -18.97
CA VAL A 24 -4.93 -21.18 -17.56
C VAL A 24 -3.54 -21.83 -17.44
N ILE A 25 -2.68 -21.24 -16.60
CA ILE A 25 -1.38 -21.83 -16.24
C ILE A 25 -1.64 -22.80 -15.08
N PRO A 26 -1.60 -24.12 -15.30
CA PRO A 26 -1.95 -25.09 -14.28
C PRO A 26 -0.87 -25.17 -13.19
N GLY A 27 -1.30 -25.40 -11.94
CA GLY A 27 -0.38 -25.67 -10.82
C GLY A 27 0.14 -24.43 -10.08
N PHE A 28 -0.23 -23.20 -10.51
CA PHE A 28 0.17 -21.97 -9.85
C PHE A 28 -1.04 -21.09 -9.56
N GLU A 29 -1.38 -20.97 -8.29
CA GLU A 29 -2.50 -20.13 -7.84
C GLU A 29 -2.12 -18.65 -7.73
N ASN A 30 -0.83 -18.34 -7.56
CA ASN A 30 -0.32 -16.97 -7.40
C ASN A 30 0.99 -16.82 -8.18
N ILE A 31 0.90 -16.23 -9.36
CA ILE A 31 2.06 -15.82 -10.16
C ILE A 31 2.31 -14.34 -9.89
N TRP A 32 3.53 -14.01 -9.43
CA TRP A 32 3.97 -12.63 -9.22
C TRP A 32 5.02 -12.24 -10.26
N SER A 33 4.92 -10.99 -10.73
CA SER A 33 5.94 -10.35 -11.58
C SER A 33 6.38 -11.20 -12.77
N PRO A 34 5.47 -11.68 -13.63
CA PRO A 34 5.83 -12.49 -14.77
C PRO A 34 6.64 -11.70 -15.80
N PHE A 35 7.60 -12.38 -16.44
CA PHE A 35 8.41 -11.85 -17.53
C PHE A 35 8.73 -12.95 -18.55
N PHE A 36 8.84 -12.58 -19.82
CA PHE A 36 9.13 -13.54 -20.90
C PHE A 36 10.63 -13.70 -21.12
N SER A 37 11.02 -14.85 -21.66
CA SER A 37 12.34 -15.03 -22.29
C SER A 37 12.45 -14.14 -23.53
N PRO A 38 13.67 -13.76 -23.96
CA PRO A 38 13.87 -12.91 -25.13
C PRO A 38 13.26 -13.44 -26.42
N ASP A 39 13.18 -14.76 -26.58
CA ASP A 39 12.53 -15.45 -27.70
C ASP A 39 11.01 -15.64 -27.53
N GLY A 40 10.47 -15.28 -26.35
CA GLY A 40 9.06 -15.46 -26.02
C GLY A 40 8.62 -16.90 -25.80
N ALA A 41 9.54 -17.88 -25.76
CA ALA A 41 9.21 -19.29 -25.64
C ALA A 41 9.02 -19.76 -24.18
N SER A 42 9.45 -18.96 -23.21
CA SER A 42 9.36 -19.28 -21.78
C SER A 42 8.88 -18.09 -20.97
N LEU A 43 8.29 -18.40 -19.79
CA LEU A 43 7.83 -17.46 -18.80
C LEU A 43 8.64 -17.65 -17.51
N GLY A 44 9.24 -16.58 -16.99
CA GLY A 44 9.78 -16.50 -15.64
C GLY A 44 8.80 -15.80 -14.71
N PHE A 45 8.70 -16.24 -13.45
CA PHE A 45 7.84 -15.61 -12.44
C PHE A 45 8.23 -16.03 -11.02
N THR A 46 7.74 -15.30 -10.01
CA THR A 46 7.88 -15.70 -8.60
C THR A 46 6.56 -16.22 -8.04
N THR A 47 6.64 -17.13 -7.03
CA THR A 47 5.46 -17.78 -6.43
C THR A 47 5.05 -17.22 -5.07
N GLY A 48 5.81 -16.29 -4.51
CA GLY A 48 5.57 -15.74 -3.18
C GLY A 48 6.42 -14.49 -2.88
N PHE A 49 6.39 -14.09 -1.61
CA PHE A 49 7.07 -12.88 -1.12
C PHE A 49 7.66 -13.09 0.30
N PRO A 50 8.91 -13.61 0.45
CA PRO A 50 9.72 -14.23 -0.60
C PRO A 50 9.11 -15.54 -1.13
N GLY A 51 9.62 -16.03 -2.27
CA GLY A 51 9.15 -17.25 -2.88
C GLY A 51 10.15 -17.82 -3.89
N ASP A 52 9.70 -18.82 -4.63
CA ASP A 52 10.51 -19.45 -5.68
C ASP A 52 10.55 -18.59 -6.93
N LEU A 53 11.69 -18.54 -7.60
CA LEU A 53 11.79 -18.11 -8.99
C LEU A 53 11.64 -19.34 -9.90
N VAL A 54 10.62 -19.33 -10.75
CA VAL A 54 10.23 -20.45 -11.59
C VAL A 54 10.35 -20.07 -13.06
N VAL A 55 10.79 -21.01 -13.88
CA VAL A 55 10.79 -20.93 -15.35
C VAL A 55 9.84 -21.99 -15.90
N LEU A 56 8.94 -21.58 -16.79
CA LEU A 56 7.94 -22.41 -17.45
C LEU A 56 8.06 -22.28 -18.97
N GLY A 57 8.28 -23.38 -19.68
CA GLY A 57 8.20 -23.42 -21.13
C GLY A 57 6.76 -23.31 -21.63
N LEU A 58 6.48 -22.40 -22.57
CA LEU A 58 5.12 -22.16 -23.05
C LEU A 58 4.62 -23.22 -24.03
N SER A 59 5.51 -23.98 -24.63
CA SER A 59 5.19 -25.15 -25.48
C SER A 59 4.84 -26.42 -24.68
N GLY A 60 4.89 -26.35 -23.35
CA GLY A 60 4.69 -27.45 -22.43
C GLY A 60 5.99 -27.88 -21.73
N GLY A 61 5.87 -28.82 -20.80
CA GLY A 61 6.95 -29.30 -19.96
C GLY A 61 6.70 -28.99 -18.47
N ALA A 62 7.52 -29.62 -17.60
CA ALA A 62 7.45 -29.36 -16.17
C ALA A 62 8.09 -27.99 -15.87
N PRO A 63 7.48 -27.17 -14.96
CA PRO A 63 8.11 -25.96 -14.48
C PRO A 63 9.41 -26.28 -13.74
N LEU A 64 10.41 -25.44 -13.90
CA LEU A 64 11.69 -25.55 -13.23
C LEU A 64 11.83 -24.44 -12.18
N THR A 65 11.95 -24.81 -10.91
CA THR A 65 12.36 -23.87 -9.86
C THR A 65 13.86 -23.62 -9.97
N VAL A 66 14.25 -22.39 -10.28
CA VAL A 66 15.66 -21.99 -10.46
C VAL A 66 16.25 -21.35 -9.21
N VAL A 67 15.40 -20.81 -8.32
CA VAL A 67 15.77 -20.27 -7.01
C VAL A 67 14.67 -20.63 -6.01
N HIS A 68 15.03 -21.12 -4.82
CA HIS A 68 14.09 -21.50 -3.76
C HIS A 68 13.96 -20.44 -2.68
N ASP A 69 12.73 -20.15 -2.23
CA ASP A 69 12.31 -19.40 -1.03
C ASP A 69 13.05 -18.07 -0.76
N SER A 70 13.66 -17.46 -1.77
CA SER A 70 14.47 -16.27 -1.56
C SER A 70 14.29 -15.18 -2.59
N ALA A 71 13.56 -15.42 -3.69
CA ALA A 71 13.26 -14.41 -4.68
C ALA A 71 12.15 -13.48 -4.18
N MET A 72 12.36 -12.16 -4.34
CA MET A 72 11.35 -11.17 -4.00
C MET A 72 10.44 -10.93 -5.20
N ALA A 73 9.13 -10.81 -4.94
CA ALA A 73 8.12 -10.57 -5.98
C ALA A 73 8.14 -9.13 -6.57
N TRP A 74 9.29 -8.46 -6.51
CA TRP A 74 9.47 -7.10 -7.02
C TRP A 74 10.15 -7.05 -8.40
N GLY A 75 9.76 -7.97 -9.25
CA GLY A 75 10.17 -8.03 -10.63
C GLY A 75 11.32 -9.00 -10.88
N GLY A 76 11.36 -9.39 -12.14
CA GLY A 76 12.45 -10.14 -12.74
C GLY A 76 12.54 -9.78 -14.21
N THR A 77 13.68 -10.03 -14.82
CA THR A 77 13.88 -9.86 -16.25
C THR A 77 14.79 -10.94 -16.80
N TRP A 78 14.58 -11.29 -18.05
CA TRP A 78 15.43 -12.25 -18.76
C TRP A 78 16.21 -11.51 -19.82
N SER A 79 17.51 -11.45 -19.67
CA SER A 79 18.40 -10.76 -20.58
C SER A 79 18.81 -11.64 -21.76
N ASP A 80 19.14 -11.03 -22.89
CA ASP A 80 19.63 -11.67 -24.11
C ASP A 80 21.03 -12.30 -23.96
N ASP A 81 21.75 -12.01 -22.86
CA ASP A 81 22.97 -12.70 -22.46
C ASP A 81 22.71 -14.08 -21.79
N GLY A 82 21.44 -14.44 -21.66
CA GLY A 82 20.98 -15.71 -21.12
C GLY A 82 21.00 -15.79 -19.59
N TRP A 83 21.01 -14.65 -18.86
CA TRP A 83 20.83 -14.61 -17.41
C TRP A 83 19.43 -14.12 -17.05
N LEU A 84 18.90 -14.67 -15.97
CA LEU A 84 17.76 -14.13 -15.24
C LEU A 84 18.27 -13.17 -14.17
N TYR A 85 17.67 -11.99 -14.09
CA TYR A 85 17.94 -11.01 -13.05
C TYR A 85 16.70 -10.86 -12.17
N PHE A 86 16.89 -10.85 -10.86
CA PHE A 86 15.82 -10.79 -9.87
C PHE A 86 16.32 -10.10 -8.60
N THR A 87 15.42 -9.73 -7.71
CA THR A 87 15.78 -9.13 -6.42
C THR A 87 15.73 -10.14 -5.30
N ASN A 88 16.63 -10.01 -4.31
CA ASN A 88 16.76 -10.88 -3.15
C ASN A 88 17.14 -10.07 -1.90
N GLU A 89 17.37 -10.74 -0.77
CA GLU A 89 17.77 -10.13 0.50
C GLU A 89 16.78 -9.03 0.95
N GLY A 90 15.48 -9.31 0.89
CA GLY A 90 14.46 -8.32 1.20
C GLY A 90 14.36 -7.16 0.20
N GLY A 91 14.99 -7.30 -0.98
CA GLY A 91 15.10 -6.27 -2.00
C GLY A 91 16.39 -5.46 -1.94
N ALA A 92 17.30 -5.77 -1.02
CA ALA A 92 18.57 -5.04 -0.89
C ALA A 92 19.61 -5.40 -1.97
N ALA A 93 19.40 -6.49 -2.71
CA ALA A 93 20.32 -6.95 -3.75
C ALA A 93 19.65 -7.26 -5.08
N LEU A 94 20.31 -6.88 -6.17
CA LEU A 94 20.06 -7.40 -7.51
C LEU A 94 20.93 -8.64 -7.71
N MET A 95 20.29 -9.75 -8.06
CA MET A 95 20.91 -11.05 -8.28
C MET A 95 20.80 -11.48 -9.73
N ARG A 96 21.63 -12.42 -10.15
CA ARG A 96 21.47 -13.17 -11.41
C ARG A 96 21.64 -14.68 -11.23
N VAL A 97 20.92 -15.45 -12.03
CA VAL A 97 21.00 -16.92 -12.07
C VAL A 97 20.80 -17.42 -13.51
N ARG A 98 21.32 -18.59 -13.85
CA ARG A 98 21.02 -19.23 -15.16
C ARG A 98 19.60 -19.79 -15.15
N PRO A 99 18.90 -19.79 -16.32
CA PRO A 99 17.55 -20.38 -16.42
C PRO A 99 17.53 -21.89 -16.13
N SER A 100 18.67 -22.56 -16.24
CA SER A 100 18.84 -23.98 -15.84
C SER A 100 19.02 -24.17 -14.31
N GLY A 101 18.99 -23.09 -13.53
CA GLY A 101 19.30 -23.12 -12.10
C GLY A 101 20.80 -23.01 -11.81
N GLY A 102 21.16 -23.30 -10.56
CA GLY A 102 22.52 -23.19 -10.04
C GLY A 102 22.70 -22.06 -9.04
N ALA A 103 23.94 -21.76 -8.69
CA ALA A 103 24.24 -20.72 -7.70
C ALA A 103 23.91 -19.31 -8.23
N SER A 104 23.09 -18.58 -7.48
CA SER A 104 22.82 -17.16 -7.72
C SER A 104 24.05 -16.31 -7.40
N LYS A 105 24.26 -15.24 -8.17
CA LYS A 105 25.37 -14.30 -7.97
C LYS A 105 24.82 -12.90 -7.73
N VAL A 106 25.39 -12.19 -6.77
CA VAL A 106 25.11 -10.78 -6.56
C VAL A 106 25.66 -9.97 -7.72
N VAL A 107 24.84 -9.05 -8.24
CA VAL A 107 25.23 -8.08 -9.28
C VAL A 107 25.47 -6.72 -8.65
N ALA A 108 24.53 -6.25 -7.83
CA ALA A 108 24.63 -4.97 -7.14
C ALA A 108 23.88 -5.01 -5.80
N ARG A 109 24.25 -4.13 -4.87
CA ARG A 109 23.57 -3.94 -3.59
C ARG A 109 23.24 -2.47 -3.37
N VAL A 110 22.20 -2.21 -2.58
CA VAL A 110 21.92 -0.85 -2.08
C VAL A 110 23.04 -0.36 -1.18
N ASP A 111 23.30 0.94 -1.22
CA ASP A 111 24.20 1.63 -0.29
C ASP A 111 23.36 2.33 0.79
N THR A 112 23.24 1.70 1.94
CA THR A 112 22.45 2.23 3.06
C THR A 112 22.99 3.54 3.62
N THR A 113 24.26 3.89 3.34
CA THR A 113 24.84 5.19 3.71
C THR A 113 24.30 6.34 2.86
N LYS A 114 23.73 6.03 1.69
CA LYS A 114 23.05 6.96 0.79
C LYS A 114 21.52 6.93 0.91
N ASP A 115 21.00 6.41 2.03
CA ASP A 115 19.57 6.22 2.28
C ASP A 115 18.87 5.27 1.31
N GLU A 116 19.61 4.41 0.59
CA GLU A 116 19.05 3.41 -0.31
C GLU A 116 18.49 2.24 0.49
N LEU A 117 17.27 1.78 0.14
CA LEU A 117 16.59 0.69 0.84
C LEU A 117 16.40 -0.55 -0.02
N PHE A 118 15.87 -0.35 -1.25
CA PHE A 118 15.45 -1.46 -2.09
C PHE A 118 15.76 -1.21 -3.56
N ILE A 119 16.15 -2.27 -4.25
CA ILE A 119 16.19 -2.40 -5.70
C ILE A 119 14.95 -3.16 -6.11
N ARG A 120 14.16 -2.62 -7.05
CA ARG A 120 12.95 -3.24 -7.57
C ARG A 120 12.87 -3.15 -9.09
N TRP A 121 12.04 -3.98 -9.69
CA TRP A 121 11.62 -3.90 -11.09
C TRP A 121 12.80 -3.86 -12.06
N PRO A 122 13.68 -4.89 -12.05
CA PRO A 122 14.78 -4.95 -13.01
C PRO A 122 14.25 -5.09 -14.43
N GLU A 123 14.88 -4.38 -15.37
CA GLU A 123 14.61 -4.40 -16.82
C GLU A 123 15.93 -4.50 -17.56
N ALA A 124 16.13 -5.58 -18.32
CA ALA A 124 17.39 -5.81 -19.03
C ALA A 124 17.51 -4.89 -20.24
N LEU A 125 18.68 -4.28 -20.40
CA LEU A 125 19.05 -3.57 -21.62
C LEU A 125 19.66 -4.54 -22.65
N PRO A 126 19.53 -4.25 -23.95
CA PRO A 126 20.14 -5.08 -25.00
C PRO A 126 21.65 -5.25 -24.81
N GLY A 127 22.15 -6.47 -25.02
CA GLY A 127 23.56 -6.81 -24.92
C GLY A 127 24.03 -7.20 -23.52
N GLY A 128 23.13 -7.31 -22.52
CA GLY A 128 23.40 -7.88 -21.20
C GLY A 128 24.33 -7.08 -20.28
N ARG A 129 24.74 -5.88 -20.67
CA ARG A 129 25.70 -5.07 -19.88
C ARG A 129 25.05 -4.14 -18.87
N GLY A 130 23.77 -3.92 -18.97
CA GLY A 130 23.06 -2.99 -18.12
C GLY A 130 21.67 -3.46 -17.75
N ILE A 131 21.29 -3.16 -16.53
CA ILE A 131 19.95 -3.40 -16.00
C ILE A 131 19.40 -2.06 -15.49
N LEU A 132 18.21 -1.68 -15.94
CA LEU A 132 17.47 -0.59 -15.33
C LEU A 132 16.78 -1.13 -14.08
N VAL A 133 16.73 -0.32 -13.03
CA VAL A 133 16.06 -0.67 -11.77
C VAL A 133 15.34 0.53 -11.19
N SER A 134 14.35 0.28 -10.35
CA SER A 134 13.79 1.29 -9.44
C SER A 134 14.55 1.23 -8.13
N LEU A 135 15.23 2.31 -7.77
CA LEU A 135 15.99 2.45 -6.53
C LEU A 135 15.15 3.21 -5.51
N TRP A 136 14.72 2.49 -4.48
CA TRP A 136 13.90 3.03 -3.40
C TRP A 136 14.78 3.53 -2.27
N ARG A 137 14.45 4.73 -1.75
CA ARG A 137 15.16 5.37 -0.64
C ARG A 137 14.28 5.42 0.60
N LYS A 138 14.87 5.74 1.74
CA LYS A 138 14.12 5.97 2.99
C LYS A 138 13.07 7.07 2.84
N ARG A 139 13.31 8.03 1.96
CA ARG A 139 12.45 9.20 1.73
C ARG A 139 12.31 9.51 0.25
N GLY A 140 11.12 10.02 -0.12
CA GLY A 140 10.83 10.54 -1.46
C GLY A 140 10.40 9.49 -2.48
N THR A 141 10.16 9.96 -3.70
CA THR A 141 9.83 9.12 -4.86
C THR A 141 11.06 8.30 -5.25
N PRO A 142 10.89 7.04 -5.70
CA PRO A 142 11.99 6.23 -6.19
C PRO A 142 12.73 6.89 -7.36
N ASP A 143 13.98 6.52 -7.52
CA ASP A 143 14.78 6.88 -8.68
C ASP A 143 14.84 5.71 -9.67
N ILE A 144 14.87 6.00 -10.96
CA ILE A 144 15.31 5.05 -11.97
C ILE A 144 16.84 5.10 -12.00
N ALA A 145 17.46 3.94 -11.84
CA ALA A 145 18.91 3.80 -11.90
C ALA A 145 19.33 2.77 -12.97
N PHE A 146 20.51 2.98 -13.52
CA PHE A 146 21.22 2.03 -14.35
C PHE A 146 22.22 1.26 -13.49
N VAL A 147 22.24 -0.05 -13.60
CA VAL A 147 23.23 -0.94 -12.99
C VAL A 147 24.18 -1.41 -14.06
N ASP A 148 25.46 -1.08 -13.93
CA ASP A 148 26.54 -1.68 -14.72
C ASP A 148 26.80 -3.11 -14.21
N VAL A 149 26.47 -4.11 -15.02
CA VAL A 149 26.51 -5.53 -14.60
C VAL A 149 27.95 -6.03 -14.37
N ASP A 150 28.91 -5.46 -15.09
CA ASP A 150 30.32 -5.87 -14.98
C ASP A 150 30.99 -5.28 -13.74
N ARG A 151 30.58 -4.07 -13.35
CA ARG A 151 31.16 -3.33 -12.19
C ARG A 151 30.33 -3.43 -10.93
N GLY A 152 29.03 -3.72 -11.03
CA GLY A 152 28.09 -3.72 -9.93
C GLY A 152 27.73 -2.32 -9.42
N GLU A 153 27.96 -1.28 -10.23
CA GLU A 153 27.74 0.12 -9.87
C GLU A 153 26.34 0.58 -10.25
N LEU A 154 25.67 1.33 -9.33
CA LEU A 154 24.40 1.97 -9.58
C LEU A 154 24.59 3.44 -9.93
N HIS A 155 23.99 3.86 -11.04
CA HIS A 155 24.00 5.25 -11.51
C HIS A 155 22.55 5.75 -11.59
N VAL A 156 22.18 6.71 -10.76
CA VAL A 156 20.86 7.34 -10.78
C VAL A 156 20.68 8.12 -12.07
N LEU A 157 19.56 7.90 -12.75
CA LEU A 157 19.22 8.55 -14.01
C LEU A 157 18.23 9.70 -13.82
N ARG A 158 17.11 9.40 -13.15
CA ARG A 158 16.02 10.37 -12.86
C ARG A 158 15.01 9.79 -11.89
N ARG A 159 14.12 10.64 -11.37
CA ARG A 159 12.95 10.19 -10.60
C ARG A 159 11.98 9.42 -11.48
N GLY A 160 11.36 8.39 -10.90
CA GLY A 160 10.35 7.54 -11.53
C GLY A 160 10.17 6.24 -10.78
N ILE A 161 9.01 5.61 -10.95
CA ILE A 161 8.67 4.37 -10.23
C ILE A 161 8.99 3.11 -11.02
N ARG A 162 9.02 3.18 -12.35
CA ARG A 162 9.40 2.06 -13.21
C ARG A 162 9.90 2.54 -14.57
N ALA A 163 10.82 1.79 -15.15
CA ALA A 163 11.38 2.10 -16.47
C ALA A 163 11.34 0.90 -17.40
N PHE A 164 11.20 1.18 -18.70
CA PHE A 164 11.23 0.21 -19.80
C PHE A 164 12.13 0.74 -20.91
N TYR A 165 12.80 -0.16 -21.59
CA TYR A 165 13.59 0.21 -22.75
C TYR A 165 12.83 -0.04 -24.06
N ALA A 166 12.73 0.99 -24.89
CA ALA A 166 12.22 0.86 -26.24
C ALA A 166 13.39 0.73 -27.23
N PRO A 167 13.41 -0.32 -28.10
CA PRO A 167 14.48 -0.50 -29.10
C PRO A 167 14.63 0.64 -30.10
N THR A 168 13.73 1.61 -30.06
CA THR A 168 13.86 2.89 -30.80
C THR A 168 14.92 3.83 -30.20
N GLY A 169 15.63 3.41 -29.15
CA GLY A 169 16.63 4.21 -28.45
C GLY A 169 16.07 5.16 -27.42
N HIS A 170 14.94 4.77 -26.78
CA HIS A 170 14.29 5.59 -25.76
C HIS A 170 14.13 4.83 -24.45
N LEU A 171 14.31 5.55 -23.36
CA LEU A 171 13.89 5.15 -22.02
C LEU A 171 12.47 5.62 -21.79
N ILE A 172 11.59 4.72 -21.40
CA ILE A 172 10.19 4.99 -21.07
C ILE A 172 10.08 4.92 -19.55
N VAL A 173 9.67 6.00 -18.89
CA VAL A 173 9.62 6.09 -17.42
C VAL A 173 8.20 6.41 -16.99
N VAL A 174 7.64 5.55 -16.15
CA VAL A 174 6.38 5.81 -15.43
C VAL A 174 6.69 6.58 -14.16
N GLN A 175 6.03 7.70 -13.96
CA GLN A 175 6.16 8.57 -12.79
C GLN A 175 5.17 8.19 -11.68
N GLY A 176 5.32 8.78 -10.49
CA GLY A 176 4.47 8.47 -9.33
C GLY A 176 2.99 8.81 -9.53
N ASP A 177 2.69 9.83 -10.32
CA ASP A 177 1.34 10.28 -10.68
C ASP A 177 0.69 9.48 -11.83
N GLY A 178 1.43 8.49 -12.38
CA GLY A 178 0.98 7.66 -13.50
C GLY A 178 1.24 8.30 -14.87
N SER A 179 1.85 9.48 -14.96
CA SER A 179 2.33 10.01 -16.24
C SER A 179 3.49 9.17 -16.77
N VAL A 180 3.59 9.06 -18.09
CA VAL A 180 4.66 8.30 -18.75
C VAL A 180 5.45 9.25 -19.65
N VAL A 181 6.74 9.31 -19.41
CA VAL A 181 7.64 10.12 -20.21
C VAL A 181 8.60 9.23 -21.00
N ALA A 182 8.93 9.65 -22.21
CA ALA A 182 9.96 9.05 -23.05
C ALA A 182 11.13 10.03 -23.17
N LEU A 183 12.36 9.51 -23.14
CA LEU A 183 13.55 10.32 -23.36
C LEU A 183 14.58 9.54 -24.17
N PRO A 184 15.37 10.22 -25.07
CA PRO A 184 16.45 9.58 -25.80
C PRO A 184 17.47 8.97 -24.83
N PHE A 185 17.91 7.74 -25.11
CA PHE A 185 18.74 6.98 -24.20
C PHE A 185 19.81 6.15 -24.91
N ASP A 186 21.06 6.34 -24.50
CA ASP A 186 22.19 5.52 -24.94
C ASP A 186 22.28 4.27 -24.04
N ALA A 187 21.72 3.15 -24.51
CA ALA A 187 21.72 1.88 -23.77
C ALA A 187 23.13 1.31 -23.54
N LYS A 188 24.12 1.66 -24.38
CA LYS A 188 25.51 1.19 -24.21
C LYS A 188 26.22 1.92 -23.09
N ARG A 189 25.89 3.20 -22.90
CA ARG A 189 26.49 4.05 -21.87
C ARG A 189 25.61 4.18 -20.62
N GLY A 190 24.40 3.65 -20.66
CA GLY A 190 23.44 3.69 -19.55
C GLY A 190 23.04 5.12 -19.17
N ARG A 191 22.88 6.04 -20.15
CA ARG A 191 22.59 7.44 -19.84
C ARG A 191 21.59 8.07 -20.79
N PRO A 192 20.74 9.01 -20.32
CA PRO A 192 19.91 9.85 -21.17
C PRO A 192 20.76 10.72 -22.09
N THR A 193 20.25 11.02 -23.28
CA THR A 193 20.91 11.87 -24.29
C THR A 193 20.05 13.04 -24.75
N GLY A 194 18.89 13.25 -24.15
CA GLY A 194 17.99 14.36 -24.44
C GLY A 194 16.91 14.50 -23.37
N ASP A 195 16.03 15.48 -23.56
CA ASP A 195 14.98 15.84 -22.62
C ASP A 195 13.79 14.88 -22.67
N PRO A 196 13.05 14.73 -21.55
CA PRO A 196 11.86 13.91 -21.49
C PRO A 196 10.67 14.57 -22.19
N VAL A 197 9.87 13.74 -22.85
CA VAL A 197 8.58 14.12 -23.48
C VAL A 197 7.49 13.27 -22.86
N GLU A 198 6.39 13.87 -22.42
CA GLU A 198 5.22 13.13 -21.98
C GLU A 198 4.55 12.44 -23.17
N VAL A 199 4.32 11.14 -23.02
CA VAL A 199 3.80 10.28 -24.10
C VAL A 199 2.48 9.60 -23.75
N LEU A 200 2.16 9.52 -22.47
CA LEU A 200 0.91 8.94 -21.97
C LEU A 200 0.64 9.47 -20.56
N ASP A 201 -0.60 9.66 -20.23
CA ASP A 201 -1.06 10.08 -18.91
C ASP A 201 -1.85 8.97 -18.19
N HIS A 202 -1.96 9.08 -16.87
CA HIS A 202 -2.84 8.28 -16.00
C HIS A 202 -2.73 6.76 -16.14
N VAL A 203 -1.54 6.22 -16.34
CA VAL A 203 -1.29 4.78 -16.18
C VAL A 203 -1.54 4.40 -14.72
N ARG A 204 -2.28 3.32 -14.49
CA ARG A 204 -2.56 2.83 -13.14
C ARG A 204 -1.26 2.43 -12.45
N THR A 205 -1.02 3.04 -11.30
CA THR A 205 0.09 2.73 -10.41
C THR A 205 -0.44 2.21 -9.08
N GLU A 206 0.30 1.31 -8.44
CA GLU A 206 -0.05 0.71 -7.15
C GLU A 206 1.13 0.81 -6.18
N ALA A 207 0.85 0.55 -4.90
CA ALA A 207 1.89 0.53 -3.88
C ALA A 207 3.06 -0.40 -4.26
N GLY A 208 4.28 -0.02 -3.87
CA GLY A 208 5.48 -0.79 -4.20
C GLY A 208 6.02 -0.59 -5.61
N GLY A 209 5.45 0.36 -6.39
CA GLY A 209 5.90 0.69 -7.75
C GLY A 209 5.39 -0.29 -8.81
N THR A 210 4.34 -1.05 -8.50
CA THR A 210 3.63 -1.84 -9.51
C THR A 210 2.93 -0.89 -10.48
N VAL A 211 3.12 -1.08 -11.78
CA VAL A 211 2.46 -0.31 -12.83
C VAL A 211 1.68 -1.24 -13.74
N GLN A 212 0.49 -0.84 -14.11
CA GLN A 212 -0.33 -1.56 -15.09
C GLN A 212 0.06 -1.11 -16.51
N PHE A 213 1.32 -1.35 -16.86
CA PHE A 213 1.93 -1.00 -18.13
C PHE A 213 2.92 -2.08 -18.55
N ALA A 214 2.89 -2.48 -19.79
CA ALA A 214 3.83 -3.40 -20.40
C ALA A 214 4.17 -2.94 -21.83
N LEU A 215 5.42 -3.09 -22.19
CA LEU A 215 5.94 -2.72 -23.51
C LEU A 215 6.75 -3.89 -24.07
N SER A 216 6.38 -4.36 -25.24
CA SER A 216 7.14 -5.39 -25.95
C SER A 216 8.22 -4.80 -26.84
N THR A 217 9.20 -5.61 -27.21
CA THR A 217 10.29 -5.23 -28.10
C THR A 217 9.84 -4.90 -29.54
N ASN A 218 8.65 -5.37 -29.94
CA ASN A 218 8.07 -5.09 -31.27
C ASN A 218 7.14 -3.85 -31.27
N GLY A 219 6.96 -3.18 -30.12
CA GLY A 219 6.15 -1.96 -30.02
C GLY A 219 4.68 -2.22 -29.72
N THR A 220 4.29 -3.41 -29.28
CA THR A 220 2.99 -3.62 -28.68
C THR A 220 3.04 -3.10 -27.24
N MET A 221 2.16 -2.16 -26.92
CA MET A 221 2.02 -1.57 -25.60
C MET A 221 0.66 -2.01 -25.02
N ALA A 222 0.66 -2.45 -23.78
CA ALA A 222 -0.55 -2.76 -23.02
C ALA A 222 -0.56 -1.95 -21.74
N TYR A 223 -1.65 -1.27 -21.44
CA TYR A 223 -1.78 -0.49 -20.23
C TYR A 223 -3.23 -0.40 -19.75
N SER A 224 -3.39 -0.17 -18.47
CA SER A 224 -4.67 0.18 -17.87
C SER A 224 -4.60 1.62 -17.38
N GLN A 225 -5.54 2.43 -17.82
CA GLN A 225 -5.73 3.76 -17.26
C GLN A 225 -6.73 3.68 -16.14
N TYR A 226 -6.38 4.26 -15.03
CA TYR A 226 -7.28 4.37 -13.89
C TYR A 226 -7.13 5.74 -13.25
N ARG A 227 -8.14 6.53 -13.39
CA ARG A 227 -8.31 7.76 -12.61
C ARG A 227 -9.38 7.50 -11.55
N ALA A 228 -9.10 6.61 -10.58
CA ALA A 228 -9.82 6.70 -9.33
C ALA A 228 -9.22 7.86 -8.57
N THR A 229 -9.91 8.94 -8.51
CA THR A 229 -9.79 9.83 -7.36
C THR A 229 -10.51 9.13 -6.21
N PRO A 230 -9.79 8.58 -5.20
CA PRO A 230 -10.45 8.03 -4.03
C PRO A 230 -11.37 9.10 -3.45
N ARG A 231 -12.66 8.83 -3.39
CA ARG A 231 -13.66 9.77 -2.91
C ARG A 231 -14.08 9.37 -1.51
N VAL A 232 -14.30 10.35 -0.66
CA VAL A 232 -14.96 10.06 0.62
C VAL A 232 -16.45 9.89 0.36
N VAL A 233 -16.97 8.76 0.82
CA VAL A 233 -18.39 8.43 0.73
C VAL A 233 -18.98 8.23 2.12
N ARG A 234 -20.22 8.64 2.29
CA ARG A 234 -21.05 8.30 3.45
C ARG A 234 -21.91 7.09 3.08
N VAL A 235 -21.82 6.03 3.86
CA VAL A 235 -22.53 4.77 3.63
C VAL A 235 -23.47 4.53 4.79
N THR A 236 -24.77 4.38 4.52
CA THR A 236 -25.77 4.06 5.56
C THR A 236 -25.64 2.61 6.02
N ARG A 237 -26.25 2.24 7.15
CA ARG A 237 -26.30 0.84 7.64
C ARG A 237 -26.90 -0.14 6.62
N ALA A 238 -27.71 0.35 5.69
CA ALA A 238 -28.28 -0.45 4.58
C ALA A 238 -27.36 -0.52 3.35
N GLY A 239 -26.12 0.00 3.42
CA GLY A 239 -25.16 -0.05 2.33
C GLY A 239 -25.36 0.99 1.21
N ARG A 240 -26.25 1.99 1.39
CA ARG A 240 -26.43 3.07 0.41
C ARG A 240 -25.29 4.08 0.55
N ALA A 241 -24.49 4.22 -0.49
CA ALA A 241 -23.38 5.15 -0.55
C ALA A 241 -23.78 6.48 -1.21
N THR A 242 -23.29 7.59 -0.67
CA THR A 242 -23.36 8.94 -1.24
C THR A 242 -22.01 9.62 -1.14
N VAL A 243 -21.57 10.29 -2.20
CA VAL A 243 -20.30 11.05 -2.19
C VAL A 243 -20.46 12.24 -1.26
N VAL A 244 -19.49 12.46 -0.38
CA VAL A 244 -19.51 13.56 0.61
C VAL A 244 -19.43 14.92 -0.08
N ASP A 245 -18.53 15.06 -1.05
CA ASP A 245 -18.39 16.26 -1.87
C ASP A 245 -17.94 15.87 -3.28
N PRO A 246 -18.81 15.96 -4.31
CA PRO A 246 -18.44 15.63 -5.68
C PRO A 246 -17.34 16.52 -6.27
N ASN A 247 -17.14 17.74 -5.73
CA ASN A 247 -16.10 18.67 -6.18
C ASN A 247 -14.75 18.43 -5.53
N TRP A 248 -14.68 17.54 -4.53
CA TRP A 248 -13.43 17.18 -3.89
C TRP A 248 -12.76 16.05 -4.64
N THR A 249 -11.76 16.40 -5.44
CA THR A 249 -11.10 15.49 -6.39
C THR A 249 -9.71 15.03 -5.94
N SER A 250 -9.25 15.42 -4.74
CA SER A 250 -7.94 15.02 -4.22
C SER A 250 -7.93 13.54 -3.82
N SER A 251 -6.79 12.88 -4.00
CA SER A 251 -6.56 11.53 -3.52
C SER A 251 -6.47 11.53 -1.99
N VAL A 252 -7.36 10.79 -1.33
CA VAL A 252 -7.47 10.72 0.13
C VAL A 252 -6.93 9.37 0.62
N GLY A 253 -6.08 9.42 1.64
CA GLY A 253 -5.58 8.25 2.36
C GLY A 253 -6.48 7.83 3.52
N GLY A 254 -6.12 8.19 4.74
CA GLY A 254 -6.90 7.94 5.94
C GLY A 254 -7.99 8.99 6.17
N VAL A 255 -9.02 8.63 6.94
CA VAL A 255 -10.12 9.53 7.31
C VAL A 255 -10.36 9.50 8.81
N ALA A 256 -10.55 10.67 9.42
CA ALA A 256 -10.96 10.81 10.81
C ALA A 256 -12.04 11.89 10.94
N LEU A 257 -13.21 11.51 11.46
CA LEU A 257 -14.33 12.42 11.70
C LEU A 257 -14.08 13.22 12.99
N SER A 258 -14.34 14.53 12.94
CA SER A 258 -14.25 15.39 14.13
C SER A 258 -15.29 15.03 15.19
N PRO A 259 -15.03 15.31 16.48
CA PRO A 259 -15.97 15.01 17.57
C PRO A 259 -17.35 15.65 17.43
N ASP A 260 -17.45 16.75 16.70
CA ASP A 260 -18.71 17.45 16.39
C ASP A 260 -19.40 16.94 15.11
N GLY A 261 -18.75 15.98 14.40
CA GLY A 261 -19.26 15.40 13.14
C GLY A 261 -19.26 16.33 11.94
N LYS A 262 -18.70 17.54 12.04
CA LYS A 262 -18.80 18.58 11.00
C LYS A 262 -17.56 18.70 10.13
N ARG A 263 -16.45 18.14 10.55
CA ARG A 263 -15.17 18.21 9.85
C ARG A 263 -14.55 16.82 9.69
N LEU A 264 -13.80 16.65 8.63
CA LEU A 264 -13.07 15.42 8.32
C LEU A 264 -11.60 15.74 8.16
N ALA A 265 -10.75 15.17 9.00
CA ALA A 265 -9.31 15.19 8.79
C ALA A 265 -8.93 14.05 7.85
N VAL A 266 -8.04 14.33 6.91
CA VAL A 266 -7.56 13.39 5.91
C VAL A 266 -6.07 13.56 5.67
N ASP A 267 -5.40 12.48 5.31
CA ASP A 267 -4.08 12.57 4.71
C ASP A 267 -4.20 12.44 3.19
N GLN A 268 -3.36 13.18 2.49
CA GLN A 268 -3.27 13.11 1.04
C GLN A 268 -1.85 13.39 0.56
N ILE A 269 -1.54 12.95 -0.65
CA ILE A 269 -0.27 13.26 -1.32
C ILE A 269 -0.53 14.38 -2.32
N VAL A 270 0.19 15.48 -2.16
CA VAL A 270 0.17 16.65 -3.05
C VAL A 270 1.60 16.96 -3.46
N ASP A 271 1.89 16.97 -4.76
CA ASP A 271 3.23 17.24 -5.30
C ASP A 271 4.34 16.41 -4.61
N ASP A 272 4.12 15.10 -4.49
CA ASP A 272 5.00 14.14 -3.81
C ASP A 272 5.24 14.41 -2.30
N ARG A 273 4.40 15.23 -1.67
CA ARG A 273 4.44 15.50 -0.24
C ARG A 273 3.21 14.94 0.45
N ALA A 274 3.43 14.24 1.54
CA ALA A 274 2.34 13.81 2.40
C ALA A 274 1.89 14.98 3.28
N GLU A 275 0.61 15.26 3.28
CA GLU A 275 0.01 16.42 3.97
C GLU A 275 -1.24 16.01 4.74
N ILE A 276 -1.55 16.74 5.82
CA ILE A 276 -2.83 16.63 6.54
C ILE A 276 -3.71 17.82 6.19
N TRP A 277 -4.95 17.51 5.83
CA TRP A 277 -5.96 18.46 5.48
C TRP A 277 -7.23 18.27 6.32
N VAL A 278 -7.97 19.34 6.56
CA VAL A 278 -9.29 19.28 7.19
C VAL A 278 -10.33 19.82 6.20
N LYS A 279 -11.30 18.96 5.90
CA LYS A 279 -12.47 19.29 5.09
C LYS A 279 -13.65 19.59 6.00
N THR A 280 -14.26 20.77 5.85
CA THR A 280 -15.58 21.04 6.41
C THR A 280 -16.61 20.31 5.56
N LEU A 281 -17.43 19.47 6.17
CA LEU A 281 -18.48 18.70 5.48
C LEU A 281 -19.57 19.64 4.95
N ASP A 282 -20.50 19.12 4.17
CA ASP A 282 -21.61 19.86 3.56
C ASP A 282 -21.14 21.03 2.65
N ALA A 283 -20.20 20.67 1.72
CA ALA A 283 -19.63 21.60 0.73
C ALA A 283 -18.80 22.79 1.30
N GLY A 284 -18.37 22.69 2.56
CA GLY A 284 -17.48 23.69 3.17
C GLY A 284 -16.05 23.61 2.62
N PRO A 285 -15.15 24.53 3.06
CA PRO A 285 -13.78 24.61 2.58
C PRO A 285 -12.95 23.40 3.00
N ILE A 286 -11.84 23.19 2.28
CA ILE A 286 -10.75 22.31 2.69
C ILE A 286 -9.54 23.16 3.05
N THR A 287 -8.95 22.91 4.21
CA THR A 287 -7.83 23.69 4.75
C THR A 287 -6.66 22.76 5.01
N ARG A 288 -5.47 23.17 4.55
CA ARG A 288 -4.23 22.46 4.83
C ARG A 288 -3.79 22.75 6.27
N ILE A 289 -3.56 21.68 7.04
CA ILE A 289 -3.14 21.76 8.44
C ILE A 289 -1.64 21.56 8.57
N VAL A 290 -1.10 20.54 7.87
CA VAL A 290 0.32 20.18 7.95
C VAL A 290 0.84 19.94 6.55
N SER A 291 2.03 20.48 6.28
CA SER A 291 2.84 20.09 5.13
C SER A 291 4.27 19.84 5.60
N GLY A 292 4.87 18.73 5.21
CA GLY A 292 6.27 18.39 5.55
C GLY A 292 6.45 16.91 5.92
N GLY A 293 7.72 16.50 5.96
CA GLY A 293 8.07 15.09 6.07
C GLY A 293 7.93 14.35 4.74
N SER A 294 8.53 13.15 4.64
CA SER A 294 8.30 12.26 3.50
C SER A 294 7.04 11.42 3.70
N GLN A 295 6.65 11.20 4.96
CA GLN A 295 5.42 10.53 5.36
C GLN A 295 4.74 11.35 6.45
N THR A 296 3.51 11.76 6.19
CA THR A 296 2.63 12.45 7.14
C THR A 296 1.23 11.90 6.90
N TYR A 297 0.71 11.11 7.83
CA TYR A 297 -0.44 10.25 7.56
C TYR A 297 -1.24 9.94 8.84
N ARG A 298 -2.41 9.29 8.67
CA ARG A 298 -3.30 8.81 9.73
C ARG A 298 -3.67 9.88 10.74
N PRO A 299 -4.42 10.91 10.33
CA PRO A 299 -4.90 11.91 11.26
C PRO A 299 -5.89 11.33 12.27
N PHE A 300 -5.88 11.88 13.48
CA PHE A 300 -6.85 11.58 14.54
C PHE A 300 -7.15 12.83 15.35
N TRP A 301 -8.40 13.01 15.76
CA TRP A 301 -8.85 14.19 16.46
C TRP A 301 -8.62 14.13 17.96
N SER A 302 -8.28 15.29 18.56
CA SER A 302 -8.48 15.46 20.01
C SER A 302 -9.98 15.50 20.33
N PRO A 303 -10.41 15.05 21.52
CA PRO A 303 -11.83 15.00 21.88
C PRO A 303 -12.53 16.37 21.90
N ASP A 304 -11.79 17.45 22.13
CA ASP A 304 -12.30 18.83 22.11
C ASP A 304 -12.33 19.44 20.70
N GLY A 305 -11.84 18.70 19.69
CA GLY A 305 -11.81 19.12 18.29
C GLY A 305 -10.84 20.28 17.97
N ARG A 306 -9.97 20.66 18.92
CA ARG A 306 -8.99 21.73 18.73
C ARG A 306 -7.70 21.29 18.06
N TRP A 307 -7.36 19.99 18.21
CA TRP A 307 -6.10 19.44 17.72
C TRP A 307 -6.32 18.30 16.73
N ILE A 308 -5.45 18.23 15.75
CA ILE A 308 -5.24 17.06 14.90
C ILE A 308 -3.95 16.38 15.33
N GLY A 309 -4.04 15.16 15.84
CA GLY A 309 -2.91 14.26 15.95
C GLY A 309 -2.63 13.62 14.58
N PHE A 310 -1.39 13.34 14.29
CA PHE A 310 -0.97 12.66 13.07
C PHE A 310 0.38 11.98 13.26
N LEU A 311 0.73 11.09 12.36
CA LEU A 311 2.02 10.42 12.36
C LEU A 311 2.92 11.03 11.30
N SER A 312 4.20 11.22 11.62
CA SER A 312 5.16 11.75 10.65
C SER A 312 6.59 11.31 10.97
N ASP A 313 7.40 11.24 9.93
CA ASP A 313 8.85 11.01 9.99
C ASP A 313 9.66 12.31 9.86
N MET A 314 9.03 13.48 10.07
CA MET A 314 9.66 14.79 9.86
C MET A 314 10.95 15.01 10.66
N ASN A 315 11.11 14.33 11.79
CA ASN A 315 12.33 14.39 12.62
C ASN A 315 13.12 13.05 12.62
N GLY A 316 12.93 12.22 11.58
CA GLY A 316 13.65 10.95 11.40
C GLY A 316 12.76 9.73 11.55
N ALA A 317 12.68 9.10 12.74
CA ALA A 317 11.77 7.97 12.96
C ALA A 317 10.30 8.45 13.02
N SER A 318 9.36 7.56 12.61
CA SER A 318 7.92 7.86 12.71
C SER A 318 7.53 8.07 14.17
N ALA A 319 6.90 9.21 14.45
CA ALA A 319 6.43 9.63 15.76
C ALA A 319 5.03 10.28 15.66
N ALA A 320 4.34 10.41 16.79
CA ALA A 320 3.06 11.09 16.86
C ALA A 320 3.27 12.58 17.13
N TYR A 321 2.60 13.42 16.35
CA TYR A 321 2.60 14.87 16.44
C TYR A 321 1.18 15.41 16.57
N ARG A 322 1.04 16.68 16.92
CA ARG A 322 -0.22 17.42 16.83
C ARG A 322 -0.05 18.80 16.22
N ALA A 323 -1.10 19.29 15.59
CA ALA A 323 -1.23 20.65 15.11
C ALA A 323 -2.64 21.18 15.41
N ALA A 324 -2.80 22.50 15.51
CA ALA A 324 -4.12 23.12 15.67
C ALA A 324 -5.02 22.77 14.47
N SER A 325 -6.28 22.44 14.73
CA SER A 325 -7.22 21.96 13.69
C SER A 325 -7.68 23.05 12.72
N ASP A 326 -7.36 24.30 12.97
CA ASP A 326 -7.58 25.46 12.11
C ASP A 326 -6.34 25.82 11.25
N GLY A 327 -5.24 25.07 11.42
CA GLY A 327 -3.97 25.29 10.73
C GLY A 327 -3.12 26.41 11.35
N SER A 328 -3.51 26.96 12.49
CA SER A 328 -2.72 27.96 13.22
C SER A 328 -1.67 27.29 14.13
N GLY A 329 -0.63 28.04 14.45
CA GLY A 329 0.37 27.61 15.42
C GLY A 329 1.47 26.70 14.88
N THR A 330 2.18 26.04 15.80
CA THR A 330 3.33 25.18 15.53
C THR A 330 2.95 23.69 15.64
N ILE A 331 3.71 22.85 14.98
CA ILE A 331 3.60 21.40 15.14
C ILE A 331 4.34 21.00 16.42
N GLU A 332 3.67 20.22 17.26
CA GLU A 332 4.20 19.75 18.53
C GLU A 332 4.36 18.22 18.54
N LEU A 333 5.47 17.74 19.10
CA LEU A 333 5.66 16.31 19.33
C LEU A 333 4.74 15.84 20.47
N LEU A 334 3.91 14.82 20.22
CA LEU A 334 3.07 14.18 21.23
C LEU A 334 3.78 13.00 21.88
N ALA A 335 4.34 12.12 21.09
CA ALA A 335 5.01 10.92 21.57
C ALA A 335 6.01 10.41 20.53
N SER A 336 7.13 9.88 21.02
CA SER A 336 8.11 9.16 20.21
C SER A 336 8.50 7.85 20.86
N SER A 337 9.07 6.93 20.08
CA SER A 337 9.52 5.63 20.54
C SER A 337 10.69 5.16 19.67
N PRO A 338 11.59 4.30 20.21
CA PRO A 338 12.57 3.59 19.38
C PRO A 338 11.94 2.68 18.31
N LYS A 339 10.71 2.17 18.58
CA LYS A 339 9.88 1.48 17.58
C LYS A 339 9.10 2.52 16.77
N SER A 340 8.83 2.22 15.49
CA SER A 340 7.94 3.05 14.66
C SER A 340 6.59 3.24 15.33
N VAL A 341 6.07 4.47 15.33
CA VAL A 341 4.70 4.78 15.74
C VAL A 341 3.83 4.75 14.51
N ASP A 342 2.85 3.85 14.48
CA ASP A 342 2.07 3.57 13.28
C ASP A 342 0.55 3.82 13.42
N GLU A 343 0.04 3.99 14.63
CA GLU A 343 -1.34 4.43 14.92
C GLU A 343 -1.38 5.30 16.16
N GLY A 344 -2.35 6.23 16.19
CA GLY A 344 -2.62 7.08 17.34
C GLY A 344 -4.12 7.31 17.54
N ALA A 345 -4.55 7.36 18.78
CA ALA A 345 -5.92 7.71 19.15
C ALA A 345 -5.96 8.32 20.55
N TRP A 346 -6.74 9.40 20.74
CA TRP A 346 -7.05 9.92 22.08
C TRP A 346 -8.21 9.17 22.73
N SER A 347 -8.14 9.03 24.06
CA SER A 347 -9.33 8.74 24.85
C SER A 347 -10.29 9.94 24.83
N ARG A 348 -11.60 9.68 25.00
CA ARG A 348 -12.63 10.73 24.94
C ARG A 348 -12.51 11.77 26.06
N ASP A 349 -11.95 11.39 27.20
CA ASP A 349 -11.66 12.27 28.34
C ASP A 349 -10.36 13.08 28.19
N SER A 350 -9.64 12.89 27.07
CA SER A 350 -8.34 13.51 26.77
C SER A 350 -7.21 13.09 27.72
N GLN A 351 -7.40 12.08 28.57
CA GLN A 351 -6.37 11.68 29.53
C GLN A 351 -5.34 10.72 28.94
N TRP A 352 -5.74 9.94 27.92
CA TRP A 352 -4.88 8.91 27.36
C TRP A 352 -4.61 9.13 25.87
N LEU A 353 -3.40 8.84 25.49
CA LEU A 353 -2.99 8.65 24.09
C LEU A 353 -2.65 7.18 23.88
N LEU A 354 -3.45 6.48 23.06
CA LEU A 354 -3.16 5.13 22.59
C LEU A 354 -2.27 5.20 21.37
N LEU A 355 -1.30 4.31 21.30
CA LEU A 355 -0.35 4.21 20.20
C LEU A 355 -0.17 2.75 19.82
N ARG A 356 -0.08 2.46 18.53
CA ARG A 356 0.44 1.19 18.06
C ARG A 356 1.90 1.38 17.65
N LEU A 357 2.77 0.57 18.22
CA LEU A 357 4.20 0.61 17.95
C LEU A 357 4.65 -0.67 17.24
N GLY A 358 5.62 -0.55 16.36
CA GLY A 358 6.21 -1.67 15.63
C GLY A 358 5.58 -1.93 14.27
N SER A 359 6.27 -2.67 13.43
CA SER A 359 5.88 -3.04 12.06
C SER A 359 6.23 -4.51 11.79
N GLY A 360 5.49 -5.16 10.87
CA GLY A 360 5.89 -6.45 10.30
C GLY A 360 5.98 -7.64 11.26
N GLY A 361 4.98 -7.88 12.13
CA GLY A 361 4.95 -9.09 12.98
C GLY A 361 5.52 -8.88 14.39
N GLY A 362 5.40 -7.70 14.92
CA GLY A 362 5.76 -7.31 16.29
C GLY A 362 5.07 -6.01 16.64
N ARG A 363 3.78 -5.94 16.31
CA ARG A 363 2.92 -4.78 16.58
C ARG A 363 2.34 -4.91 17.97
N ASP A 364 2.54 -3.89 18.78
CA ASP A 364 2.06 -3.85 20.15
C ASP A 364 1.24 -2.58 20.41
N VAL A 365 0.29 -2.63 21.35
CA VAL A 365 -0.48 -1.46 21.80
C VAL A 365 0.13 -0.88 23.05
N TYR A 366 0.41 0.40 23.00
CA TYR A 366 0.94 1.21 24.09
C TYR A 366 -0.07 2.30 24.45
N ALA A 367 0.00 2.79 25.68
CA ALA A 367 -0.72 3.97 26.11
C ALA A 367 0.21 4.93 26.87
N MET A 368 -0.13 6.21 26.82
CA MET A 368 0.53 7.27 27.57
C MET A 368 -0.53 8.10 28.28
N HIS A 369 -0.41 8.27 29.58
CA HIS A 369 -1.25 9.20 30.33
C HIS A 369 -0.73 10.62 30.11
N ILE A 370 -1.53 11.44 29.43
CA ILE A 370 -1.13 12.78 28.97
C ILE A 370 -0.88 13.69 30.17
N GLY A 371 0.29 14.34 30.17
CA GLY A 371 0.70 15.21 31.27
C GLY A 371 1.27 14.48 32.51
N VAL A 372 1.29 13.14 32.51
CA VAL A 372 1.85 12.30 33.59
C VAL A 372 3.03 11.49 33.09
N ASP A 373 2.84 10.77 31.99
CA ASP A 373 3.89 9.91 31.43
C ASP A 373 4.79 10.70 30.45
N SER A 374 6.09 10.44 30.51
CA SER A 374 7.07 11.00 29.57
C SER A 374 7.28 10.12 28.34
N VAL A 375 6.92 8.84 28.43
CA VAL A 375 7.06 7.85 27.36
C VAL A 375 5.85 6.90 27.35
N PRO A 376 5.45 6.36 26.19
CA PRO A 376 4.42 5.37 26.09
C PRO A 376 4.76 4.07 26.85
N LYS A 377 3.80 3.49 27.56
CA LYS A 377 3.90 2.23 28.30
C LYS A 377 3.15 1.12 27.57
N PRO A 378 3.66 -0.13 27.56
CA PRO A 378 2.97 -1.25 26.91
C PRO A 378 1.67 -1.57 27.66
N ILE A 379 0.56 -1.69 26.92
CA ILE A 379 -0.73 -2.18 27.40
C ILE A 379 -0.97 -3.60 26.89
N LEU A 380 -0.61 -3.87 25.65
CA LEU A 380 -0.63 -5.18 25.03
C LEU A 380 0.71 -5.33 24.29
N ALA A 381 1.56 -6.23 24.77
CA ALA A 381 2.85 -6.55 24.18
C ALA A 381 3.05 -8.06 24.30
N THR A 382 2.39 -8.81 23.43
CA THR A 382 2.43 -10.28 23.41
C THR A 382 3.31 -10.77 22.24
N PRO A 383 3.55 -12.07 22.09
CA PRO A 383 4.24 -12.61 20.91
C PRO A 383 3.45 -12.48 19.60
N PHE A 384 2.23 -11.96 19.66
CA PHE A 384 1.32 -11.80 18.52
C PHE A 384 1.28 -10.34 18.06
N ASP A 385 0.61 -10.10 16.95
CA ASP A 385 0.31 -8.73 16.49
C ASP A 385 -0.94 -8.21 17.19
N GLU A 386 -0.84 -7.03 17.83
CA GLU A 386 -1.98 -6.24 18.32
C GLU A 386 -2.06 -4.92 17.56
N TYR A 387 -3.25 -4.59 17.06
CA TYR A 387 -3.43 -3.46 16.15
C TYR A 387 -4.84 -2.85 16.22
N ALA A 388 -5.01 -1.68 15.59
CA ALA A 388 -6.26 -0.92 15.53
C ALA A 388 -6.91 -0.69 16.90
N PRO A 389 -6.17 -0.14 17.90
CA PRO A 389 -6.74 0.08 19.23
C PRO A 389 -7.86 1.11 19.18
N ALA A 390 -8.97 0.83 19.88
CA ALA A 390 -10.12 1.72 20.01
C ALA A 390 -10.67 1.68 21.44
N LEU A 391 -10.69 2.83 22.13
CA LEU A 391 -11.33 2.91 23.46
C LEU A 391 -12.84 3.12 23.31
N SER A 392 -13.59 2.48 24.20
CA SER A 392 -15.02 2.75 24.36
C SER A 392 -15.25 4.21 24.77
N PRO A 393 -16.42 4.81 24.47
CA PRO A 393 -16.71 6.19 24.81
C PRO A 393 -16.61 6.52 26.29
N ASP A 394 -16.83 5.54 27.15
CA ASP A 394 -16.70 5.65 28.62
C ASP A 394 -15.28 5.39 29.15
N GLY A 395 -14.34 5.06 28.23
CA GLY A 395 -12.93 4.84 28.55
C GLY A 395 -12.62 3.53 29.30
N ARG A 396 -13.62 2.66 29.56
CA ARG A 396 -13.44 1.45 30.36
C ARG A 396 -12.98 0.22 29.57
N TRP A 397 -13.13 0.24 28.25
CA TRP A 397 -12.92 -0.93 27.39
C TRP A 397 -12.02 -0.60 26.22
N LEU A 398 -11.02 -1.44 25.99
CA LEU A 398 -10.12 -1.37 24.84
C LEU A 398 -10.47 -2.46 23.84
N ALA A 399 -10.97 -2.09 22.66
CA ALA A 399 -11.10 -2.97 21.51
C ALA A 399 -9.82 -2.94 20.68
N TYR A 400 -9.43 -4.09 20.12
CA TYR A 400 -8.24 -4.21 19.28
C TYR A 400 -8.33 -5.45 18.38
N GLY A 401 -7.54 -5.48 17.31
CA GLY A 401 -7.32 -6.68 16.50
C GLY A 401 -6.12 -7.47 16.99
N SER A 402 -6.18 -8.79 16.96
CA SER A 402 -5.02 -9.65 17.22
C SER A 402 -5.08 -10.97 16.45
N ASN A 403 -3.92 -11.53 16.12
CA ASN A 403 -3.79 -12.85 15.49
C ASN A 403 -3.42 -13.96 16.48
N ALA A 404 -3.70 -13.77 17.76
CA ALA A 404 -3.31 -14.68 18.84
C ALA A 404 -3.84 -16.13 18.69
N ASN A 405 -4.96 -16.32 17.98
CA ASN A 405 -5.52 -17.65 17.69
C ASN A 405 -5.23 -18.16 16.26
N GLY A 406 -4.19 -17.61 15.60
CA GLY A 406 -3.76 -18.01 14.27
C GLY A 406 -4.47 -17.31 13.10
N LYS A 407 -5.42 -16.40 13.39
CA LYS A 407 -6.08 -15.53 12.43
C LYS A 407 -6.45 -14.20 13.08
N ASP A 408 -6.67 -13.18 12.26
CA ASP A 408 -7.06 -11.87 12.74
C ASP A 408 -8.48 -11.92 13.34
N GLU A 409 -8.62 -11.59 14.61
CA GLU A 409 -9.90 -11.48 15.34
C GLU A 409 -9.95 -10.18 16.14
N VAL A 410 -11.14 -9.70 16.42
CA VAL A 410 -11.39 -8.55 17.30
C VAL A 410 -11.62 -9.00 18.72
N TYR A 411 -10.90 -8.38 19.63
CA TYR A 411 -10.99 -8.59 21.06
C TYR A 411 -11.36 -7.30 21.80
N VAL A 412 -11.92 -7.46 23.00
CA VAL A 412 -12.12 -6.38 23.97
C VAL A 412 -11.55 -6.82 25.31
N ARG A 413 -10.88 -5.90 26.00
CA ARG A 413 -10.45 -6.06 27.39
C ARG A 413 -10.77 -4.82 28.22
N SER A 414 -10.71 -4.92 29.53
CA SER A 414 -10.81 -3.74 30.41
C SER A 414 -9.59 -2.83 30.22
N PHE A 415 -9.78 -1.53 30.44
CA PHE A 415 -8.73 -0.51 30.34
C PHE A 415 -8.78 0.39 31.61
N PRO A 416 -7.62 0.85 32.12
CA PRO A 416 -6.26 0.55 31.63
C PRO A 416 -5.70 -0.81 32.03
N ASP A 417 -6.16 -1.41 33.13
CA ASP A 417 -5.46 -2.49 33.83
C ASP A 417 -5.65 -3.89 33.22
N GLY A 418 -6.69 -4.10 32.39
CA GLY A 418 -6.92 -5.39 31.75
C GLY A 418 -7.40 -6.53 32.63
N ASP A 419 -7.63 -6.29 33.92
CA ASP A 419 -7.83 -7.33 34.94
C ASP A 419 -9.26 -7.92 34.97
N ARG A 420 -10.23 -7.24 34.31
CA ARG A 420 -11.66 -7.62 34.36
C ARG A 420 -12.06 -8.59 33.24
N GLY A 421 -11.13 -9.08 32.47
CA GLY A 421 -11.38 -10.10 31.45
C GLY A 421 -10.98 -9.73 30.02
N LEU A 422 -11.06 -10.75 29.18
CA LEU A 422 -10.78 -10.68 27.72
C LEU A 422 -11.95 -11.34 26.99
N TRP A 423 -12.53 -10.65 26.03
CA TRP A 423 -13.67 -11.12 25.24
C TRP A 423 -13.36 -11.09 23.76
N GLN A 424 -13.57 -12.21 23.08
CA GLN A 424 -13.52 -12.28 21.64
C GLN A 424 -14.84 -11.77 21.06
N ILE A 425 -14.76 -10.77 20.19
CA ILE A 425 -15.94 -10.11 19.60
C ILE A 425 -16.30 -10.71 18.26
N SER A 426 -15.32 -10.88 17.36
CA SER A 426 -15.55 -11.49 16.04
C SER A 426 -15.53 -13.01 16.11
N ILE A 427 -16.19 -13.68 15.15
CA ILE A 427 -16.19 -15.13 15.01
C ILE A 427 -15.87 -15.45 13.56
N GLY A 428 -14.77 -16.15 13.32
CA GLY A 428 -14.38 -16.52 11.96
C GLY A 428 -13.47 -15.50 11.26
N GLY A 429 -13.03 -14.49 12.00
CA GLY A 429 -12.15 -13.42 11.55
C GLY A 429 -12.79 -12.05 11.76
N GLY A 430 -11.94 -11.05 12.01
CA GLY A 430 -12.39 -9.66 12.15
C GLY A 430 -11.22 -8.70 12.34
N ALA A 431 -11.37 -7.49 11.86
CA ALA A 431 -10.37 -6.43 11.93
C ALA A 431 -11.04 -5.04 12.03
N GLU A 432 -10.25 -4.01 12.23
CA GLU A 432 -10.65 -2.61 12.19
C GLU A 432 -11.79 -2.26 13.18
N PRO A 433 -11.68 -2.59 14.49
CA PRO A 433 -12.74 -2.29 15.44
C PRO A 433 -13.00 -0.79 15.59
N ALA A 434 -14.26 -0.41 15.68
CA ALA A 434 -14.72 0.95 15.96
C ALA A 434 -15.95 0.92 16.89
N TRP A 435 -15.87 1.60 18.02
CA TRP A 435 -17.02 1.76 18.89
C TRP A 435 -18.06 2.70 18.27
N SER A 436 -19.33 2.40 18.49
CA SER A 436 -20.42 3.37 18.33
C SER A 436 -20.23 4.53 19.31
N HIS A 437 -20.75 5.70 18.99
CA HIS A 437 -20.70 6.87 19.88
C HIS A 437 -21.51 6.65 21.17
N SER A 438 -22.53 5.81 21.10
CA SER A 438 -23.32 5.38 22.25
C SER A 438 -22.58 4.38 23.16
N GLY A 439 -21.54 3.71 22.67
CA GLY A 439 -20.82 2.65 23.39
C GLY A 439 -21.56 1.31 23.45
N HIS A 440 -22.74 1.20 22.84
CA HIS A 440 -23.54 -0.02 22.86
C HIS A 440 -23.30 -0.97 21.68
N GLU A 441 -22.51 -0.54 20.70
CA GLU A 441 -22.16 -1.37 19.56
C GLU A 441 -20.65 -1.26 19.29
N LEU A 442 -20.09 -2.33 18.78
CA LEU A 442 -18.73 -2.38 18.22
C LEU A 442 -18.82 -2.82 16.76
N PHE A 443 -18.39 -1.95 15.87
CA PHE A 443 -18.30 -2.25 14.45
C PHE A 443 -16.95 -2.89 14.12
N TYR A 444 -16.93 -3.82 13.17
CA TYR A 444 -15.71 -4.42 12.67
C TYR A 444 -15.92 -4.96 11.26
N ARG A 445 -14.83 -5.20 10.55
CA ARG A 445 -14.86 -5.74 9.20
C ARG A 445 -14.44 -7.20 9.21
N GLU A 446 -15.26 -8.08 8.62
CA GLU A 446 -14.92 -9.49 8.40
C GLU A 446 -13.95 -9.68 7.23
N PRO A 447 -13.25 -10.84 7.14
CA PRO A 447 -12.29 -11.12 6.06
C PRO A 447 -12.91 -11.09 4.66
N ASP A 448 -14.20 -11.38 4.54
CA ASP A 448 -14.93 -11.30 3.28
C ASP A 448 -15.34 -9.87 2.92
N GLY A 449 -15.02 -8.88 3.75
CA GLY A 449 -15.32 -7.47 3.57
C GLY A 449 -16.68 -7.02 4.08
N MET A 450 -17.45 -7.87 4.78
CA MET A 450 -18.69 -7.43 5.44
C MET A 450 -18.37 -6.52 6.63
N LEU A 451 -19.06 -5.40 6.75
CA LEU A 451 -19.11 -4.60 7.96
C LEU A 451 -20.16 -5.20 8.90
N VAL A 452 -19.77 -5.49 10.13
CA VAL A 452 -20.61 -6.12 11.16
C VAL A 452 -20.77 -5.18 12.34
N SER A 453 -21.95 -5.15 12.93
CA SER A 453 -22.25 -4.56 14.23
C SER A 453 -22.40 -5.65 15.28
N ALA A 454 -21.61 -5.60 16.33
CA ALA A 454 -21.78 -6.40 17.53
C ALA A 454 -22.45 -5.54 18.62
N VAL A 455 -23.64 -5.92 19.06
CA VAL A 455 -24.34 -5.26 20.18
C VAL A 455 -23.68 -5.68 21.48
N ILE A 456 -23.28 -4.72 22.28
CA ILE A 456 -22.52 -4.90 23.51
C ILE A 456 -23.40 -4.49 24.70
N ARG A 457 -23.36 -5.30 25.76
CA ARG A 457 -23.81 -4.92 27.11
C ARG A 457 -22.61 -5.01 28.04
N ALA A 458 -22.31 -3.94 28.76
CA ALA A 458 -21.13 -3.82 29.60
C ALA A 458 -21.44 -3.79 31.11
N ASP A 459 -22.70 -3.72 31.50
CA ASP A 459 -23.17 -3.73 32.88
C ASP A 459 -24.28 -4.76 33.05
N PRO A 460 -24.30 -5.60 34.15
CA PRO A 460 -23.26 -5.71 35.18
C PRO A 460 -21.98 -6.41 34.69
N GLU A 461 -22.03 -7.17 33.60
CA GLU A 461 -20.89 -7.88 33.00
C GLU A 461 -20.81 -7.61 31.50
N PHE A 462 -19.58 -7.55 30.98
CA PHE A 462 -19.36 -7.37 29.55
C PHE A 462 -19.71 -8.65 28.78
N HIS A 463 -20.60 -8.53 27.80
CA HIS A 463 -20.91 -9.61 26.84
C HIS A 463 -21.43 -9.08 25.51
N VAL A 464 -21.27 -9.90 24.47
CA VAL A 464 -21.84 -9.65 23.14
C VAL A 464 -23.25 -10.22 23.12
N VAL A 465 -24.23 -9.36 22.93
CA VAL A 465 -25.67 -9.73 22.87
C VAL A 465 -26.01 -10.36 21.53
N SER A 466 -25.56 -9.73 20.44
CA SER A 466 -25.83 -10.19 19.09
C SER A 466 -24.80 -9.62 18.11
N ARG A 467 -24.74 -10.22 16.91
CA ARG A 467 -23.96 -9.73 15.78
C ARG A 467 -24.86 -9.63 14.56
N GLN A 468 -24.73 -8.55 13.82
CA GLN A 468 -25.51 -8.29 12.62
C GLN A 468 -24.60 -7.82 11.50
N SER A 469 -24.58 -8.53 10.38
CA SER A 469 -23.95 -8.05 9.15
C SER A 469 -24.76 -6.87 8.61
N LEU A 470 -24.08 -5.75 8.33
CA LEU A 470 -24.71 -4.53 7.84
C LEU A 470 -24.71 -4.48 6.32
N PHE A 471 -23.51 -4.37 5.73
CA PHE A 471 -23.34 -4.30 4.29
C PHE A 471 -21.94 -4.74 3.86
N SER A 472 -21.77 -5.05 2.58
CA SER A 472 -20.46 -5.33 2.00
C SER A 472 -19.65 -4.05 1.86
N ALA A 473 -18.55 -3.95 2.59
CA ALA A 473 -17.58 -2.87 2.49
C ALA A 473 -16.42 -3.20 1.51
N ARG A 474 -16.61 -4.20 0.64
CA ARG A 474 -15.69 -4.48 -0.47
C ARG A 474 -15.64 -3.29 -1.42
N GLY A 475 -14.44 -2.91 -1.85
CA GLY A 475 -14.25 -1.74 -2.71
C GLY A 475 -14.01 -0.44 -1.95
N TYR A 476 -14.23 -0.41 -0.63
CA TYR A 476 -13.74 0.68 0.20
C TYR A 476 -12.33 0.37 0.71
N ARG A 477 -11.53 1.42 0.88
CA ARG A 477 -10.15 1.32 1.33
C ARG A 477 -10.04 0.43 2.57
N THR A 478 -9.03 -0.42 2.56
CA THR A 478 -8.49 -1.10 3.72
C THR A 478 -7.06 -0.63 3.91
N ASP A 479 -6.61 -0.50 5.13
CA ASP A 479 -5.23 -0.14 5.44
C ASP A 479 -4.55 -1.27 6.23
N GLY A 480 -4.61 -2.48 5.67
CA GLY A 480 -4.08 -3.69 6.27
C GLY A 480 -4.74 -3.99 7.61
N ARG A 481 -4.05 -3.64 8.70
CA ARG A 481 -4.51 -3.85 10.07
C ARG A 481 -4.83 -2.56 10.81
N ASN A 482 -5.04 -1.44 10.09
CA ASN A 482 -5.45 -0.17 10.69
C ASN A 482 -6.89 0.12 10.32
N ARG A 483 -7.59 0.86 11.16
CA ARG A 483 -8.95 1.29 10.86
C ARG A 483 -8.96 2.30 9.71
N ALA A 484 -9.69 1.97 8.64
CA ALA A 484 -9.78 2.77 7.42
C ALA A 484 -11.17 3.41 7.22
N TYR A 485 -12.00 3.48 8.26
CA TYR A 485 -13.32 4.11 8.23
C TYR A 485 -13.64 4.82 9.54
N ALA A 486 -14.66 5.67 9.53
CA ALA A 486 -15.17 6.33 10.72
C ALA A 486 -16.70 6.15 10.84
N ALA A 487 -17.20 5.84 12.02
CA ALA A 487 -18.63 5.86 12.31
C ALA A 487 -19.09 7.32 12.44
N ALA A 488 -20.27 7.66 11.90
CA ALA A 488 -20.90 8.96 12.10
C ALA A 488 -21.49 9.07 13.50
N LEU A 489 -21.70 10.30 13.99
CA LEU A 489 -22.17 10.55 15.38
C LEU A 489 -23.53 9.94 15.70
N ASP A 490 -24.36 9.75 14.69
CA ASP A 490 -25.69 9.14 14.82
C ASP A 490 -25.65 7.61 14.84
N ASP A 491 -24.48 7.01 14.69
CA ASP A 491 -24.27 5.56 14.54
C ASP A 491 -25.09 4.91 13.39
N GLN A 492 -25.65 5.72 12.48
CA GLN A 492 -26.51 5.26 11.35
C GLN A 492 -25.77 5.24 10.01
N SER A 493 -24.59 5.84 9.96
CA SER A 493 -23.80 5.88 8.74
C SER A 493 -22.29 5.85 9.05
N PHE A 494 -21.51 5.59 8.01
CA PHE A 494 -20.07 5.44 8.09
C PHE A 494 -19.41 6.24 6.98
N LEU A 495 -18.22 6.76 7.23
CA LEU A 495 -17.39 7.41 6.23
C LEU A 495 -16.31 6.45 5.78
N PHE A 496 -16.23 6.22 4.48
CA PHE A 496 -15.23 5.39 3.82
C PHE A 496 -14.51 6.16 2.73
N VAL A 497 -13.32 5.72 2.40
CA VAL A 497 -12.66 6.09 1.15
C VAL A 497 -13.07 5.06 0.09
N ASP A 498 -13.79 5.50 -0.92
CA ASP A 498 -14.21 4.67 -2.03
C ASP A 498 -13.03 4.43 -2.97
N GLN A 499 -12.66 3.18 -3.12
CA GLN A 499 -11.64 2.71 -4.05
C GLN A 499 -12.26 1.80 -5.12
N GLN A 500 -13.59 1.86 -5.27
CA GLN A 500 -14.25 1.02 -6.27
C GLN A 500 -13.64 1.31 -7.63
N GLU A 501 -13.07 0.27 -8.20
CA GLU A 501 -12.70 0.28 -9.60
C GLU A 501 -13.97 0.59 -10.40
N PRO A 502 -13.94 1.49 -11.39
CA PRO A 502 -15.04 1.59 -12.31
C PRO A 502 -15.29 0.18 -12.88
N PRO A 503 -16.54 -0.21 -13.14
CA PRO A 503 -16.90 -1.57 -13.53
C PRO A 503 -16.20 -2.10 -14.78
N SER A 504 -15.34 -1.32 -15.39
CA SER A 504 -14.43 -1.72 -16.46
C SER A 504 -13.09 -0.98 -16.36
N SER A 505 -12.10 -1.56 -15.66
CA SER A 505 -10.72 -1.23 -15.97
C SER A 505 -10.42 -1.78 -17.38
N LYS A 506 -10.49 -0.91 -18.39
CA LYS A 506 -10.20 -1.31 -19.76
C LYS A 506 -8.69 -1.51 -19.87
N LEU A 507 -8.29 -2.73 -20.22
CA LEU A 507 -6.94 -2.96 -20.73
C LEU A 507 -6.89 -2.41 -22.16
N THR A 508 -6.11 -1.38 -22.37
CA THR A 508 -5.84 -0.81 -23.69
C THR A 508 -4.62 -1.49 -24.29
N ILE A 509 -4.74 -2.00 -25.51
CA ILE A 509 -3.62 -2.58 -26.26
C ILE A 509 -3.39 -1.71 -27.49
N VAL A 510 -2.18 -1.17 -27.63
CA VAL A 510 -1.77 -0.37 -28.76
C VAL A 510 -0.73 -1.15 -29.56
N LEU A 511 -1.03 -1.41 -30.81
CA LEU A 511 -0.09 -2.06 -31.73
C LEU A 511 0.78 -0.99 -32.43
N ASN A 512 2.04 -1.33 -32.74
CA ASN A 512 2.96 -0.44 -33.45
C ASN A 512 3.19 0.92 -32.78
N TRP A 513 3.11 0.99 -31.47
CA TRP A 513 3.27 2.24 -30.71
C TRP A 513 4.58 2.98 -31.01
N PHE A 514 5.62 2.29 -31.41
CA PHE A 514 6.89 2.92 -31.78
C PHE A 514 6.79 3.90 -32.96
N VAL A 515 5.76 3.81 -33.78
CA VAL A 515 5.49 4.80 -34.84
C VAL A 515 5.08 6.11 -34.22
N GLU A 516 4.15 6.06 -33.27
CA GLU A 516 3.67 7.22 -32.54
C GLU A 516 4.77 7.81 -31.63
N LEU A 517 5.52 6.97 -30.91
CA LEU A 517 6.66 7.41 -30.11
C LEU A 517 7.65 8.23 -30.93
N ARG A 518 8.04 7.75 -32.12
CA ARG A 518 8.94 8.52 -33.02
C ARG A 518 8.33 9.84 -33.46
N ARG A 519 7.02 9.91 -33.67
CA ARG A 519 6.31 11.14 -34.04
C ARG A 519 6.36 12.16 -32.91
N LEU A 520 6.03 11.75 -31.68
CA LEU A 520 6.05 12.58 -30.49
C LEU A 520 7.46 13.13 -30.21
N MET A 521 8.49 12.29 -30.35
CA MET A 521 9.88 12.65 -30.10
C MET A 521 10.49 13.57 -31.17
N LYS A 522 9.92 13.62 -32.40
CA LYS A 522 10.37 14.54 -33.47
C LYS A 522 9.82 15.96 -33.32
N GLY A 523 8.73 16.17 -32.63
CA GLY A 523 8.07 17.47 -32.50
C GLY A 523 8.80 18.49 -31.61
N GLN A 524 9.99 18.14 -31.08
CA GLN A 524 10.79 19.00 -30.19
C GLN A 524 12.16 19.43 -30.80
N ARG A 525 12.32 19.35 -32.11
CA ARG A 525 13.50 19.91 -32.79
C ARG A 525 13.25 21.30 -33.30
#